data_46b6dacd1431b7d4c709c1c4efd62c33
#
_entry.id   46b6dacd1431b7d4c709c1c4efd62c33
#
_cell.length_a   1.000
_cell.length_b   1.000
_cell.length_c   1.000
_cell.angle_alpha   90.00
_cell.angle_beta   90.00
_cell.angle_gamma   90.00
#
_symmetry.space_group_name_H-M   'P 1'
#
loop_
_entity.id
_entity.type
_entity.pdbx_description
1 polymer ?
#
loop_
_entity_poly.entity_id
_entity_poly.type
_entity_poly.pdbx_seq_one_letter_code
_entity_poly.pdbx_strand_id
1 'polypeptide(L)'
;IAKYPSGILFAGVNAFFAGINEYVREGSAFVFRANSLPEGNPTDPMVLLGTFAFGVLPTVIFFASLMSILYYLGLMQLLIRGMAWVMQKTLGTSGPESMAAAANVLVGHTEAPLVIRPYVEKMTRSELNALMVGGFATISGSLMAIFVFYGISAGHLLTASIISAPAALVIAKVLQPETETPKEVDAVSMAPEQIATNIIEAAAIGASDGVKLAINITGMLIAFLALLALLNAMVMGLGELTQYFINLGRSGNDVDLHWSMNNLFSMLFYPLAWIMGIESGDCAIAGELLGKKVVVNEFIAYSEMGEIMDGKVLDASGNVVTMTDRTRVIMTYALCGFSNFGAIGIQIGGIGPLAPERRSDLAQLGLRAMFGGMLAACMTACMAGVMYGW
;
A
#
# COMPACT_ATOMS: atom_id res chain seq x y z
N ILE A 1 -25.85 -4.55 -1.20
CA ILE A 1 -24.89 -3.48 -1.62
C ILE A 1 -25.38 -2.74 -2.86
N ALA A 2 -26.02 -3.41 -3.85
CA ALA A 2 -26.48 -2.79 -5.10
C ALA A 2 -27.66 -1.81 -4.98
N LYS A 3 -28.28 -1.65 -3.82
CA LYS A 3 -29.46 -0.78 -3.62
C LYS A 3 -29.14 0.68 -3.24
N TYR A 4 -27.88 1.00 -2.94
CA TYR A 4 -27.47 2.36 -2.57
C TYR A 4 -26.63 3.01 -3.68
N PRO A 5 -26.64 4.35 -3.82
CA PRO A 5 -25.81 5.07 -4.80
C PRO A 5 -24.32 4.73 -4.69
N SER A 6 -23.84 4.43 -3.48
CA SER A 6 -22.50 3.92 -3.23
C SER A 6 -22.22 2.60 -3.94
N GLY A 7 -23.18 1.66 -4.00
CA GLY A 7 -23.00 0.38 -4.67
C GLY A 7 -22.83 0.52 -6.19
N ILE A 8 -23.49 1.50 -6.81
CA ILE A 8 -23.33 1.81 -8.25
C ILE A 8 -21.92 2.37 -8.51
N LEU A 9 -21.44 3.27 -7.65
CA LEU A 9 -20.10 3.83 -7.75
C LEU A 9 -19.03 2.75 -7.63
N PHE A 10 -19.15 1.88 -6.62
CA PHE A 10 -18.24 0.75 -6.41
C PHE A 10 -18.24 -0.22 -7.60
N ALA A 11 -19.40 -0.56 -8.12
CA ALA A 11 -19.53 -1.41 -9.31
C ALA A 11 -18.88 -0.75 -10.54
N GLY A 12 -19.08 0.56 -10.73
CA GLY A 12 -18.46 1.32 -11.81
C GLY A 12 -16.93 1.37 -11.72
N VAL A 13 -16.39 1.61 -10.52
CA VAL A 13 -14.93 1.61 -10.29
C VAL A 13 -14.35 0.21 -10.54
N ASN A 14 -14.97 -0.84 -10.01
CA ASN A 14 -14.51 -2.21 -10.26
C ASN A 14 -14.56 -2.58 -11.75
N ALA A 15 -15.64 -2.22 -12.46
CA ALA A 15 -15.77 -2.46 -13.91
C ALA A 15 -14.71 -1.69 -14.71
N PHE A 16 -14.40 -0.45 -14.32
CA PHE A 16 -13.34 0.35 -14.95
C PHE A 16 -11.97 -0.32 -14.82
N PHE A 17 -11.58 -0.75 -13.61
CA PHE A 17 -10.31 -1.43 -13.41
C PHE A 17 -10.26 -2.80 -14.10
N ALA A 18 -11.36 -3.56 -14.11
CA ALA A 18 -11.44 -4.83 -14.82
C ALA A 18 -11.26 -4.64 -16.35
N GLY A 19 -11.93 -3.63 -16.93
CA GLY A 19 -11.79 -3.30 -18.35
C GLY A 19 -10.37 -2.86 -18.72
N ILE A 20 -9.73 -2.05 -17.87
CA ILE A 20 -8.35 -1.63 -18.08
C ILE A 20 -7.39 -2.82 -18.07
N ASN A 21 -7.54 -3.78 -17.15
CA ASN A 21 -6.69 -4.96 -17.09
C ASN A 21 -6.76 -5.81 -18.39
N GLU A 22 -7.88 -5.77 -19.11
CA GLU A 22 -7.99 -6.45 -20.40
C GLU A 22 -7.08 -5.82 -21.47
N TYR A 23 -7.02 -4.48 -21.54
CA TYR A 23 -6.10 -3.77 -22.44
C TYR A 23 -4.62 -4.02 -22.08
N VAL A 24 -4.29 -4.11 -20.79
CA VAL A 24 -2.94 -4.49 -20.36
C VAL A 24 -2.59 -5.89 -20.83
N ARG A 25 -3.52 -6.85 -20.77
CA ARG A 25 -3.32 -8.21 -21.26
C ARG A 25 -3.02 -8.24 -22.76
N GLU A 26 -3.69 -7.44 -23.59
CA GLU A 26 -3.40 -7.34 -25.01
C GLU A 26 -1.95 -6.89 -25.28
N GLY A 27 -1.50 -5.82 -24.61
CA GLY A 27 -0.12 -5.34 -24.70
C GLY A 27 0.91 -6.37 -24.22
N SER A 28 0.64 -7.02 -23.09
CA SER A 28 1.51 -8.06 -22.54
C SER A 28 1.57 -9.29 -23.42
N ALA A 29 0.44 -9.73 -23.98
CA ALA A 29 0.36 -10.85 -24.91
C ALA A 29 1.19 -10.59 -26.16
N PHE A 30 1.19 -9.37 -26.69
CA PHE A 30 2.02 -8.99 -27.82
C PHE A 30 3.51 -9.03 -27.49
N VAL A 31 3.92 -8.40 -26.38
CA VAL A 31 5.34 -8.28 -25.99
C VAL A 31 5.95 -9.65 -25.66
N PHE A 32 5.21 -10.49 -24.94
CA PHE A 32 5.71 -11.80 -24.50
C PHE A 32 5.31 -12.94 -25.44
N ARG A 33 4.80 -12.64 -26.64
CA ARG A 33 4.34 -13.60 -27.67
C ARG A 33 3.35 -14.64 -27.13
N ALA A 34 2.51 -14.21 -26.21
CA ALA A 34 1.56 -15.09 -25.56
C ALA A 34 0.51 -15.69 -26.52
N ASN A 35 0.32 -15.09 -27.71
CA ASN A 35 -0.66 -15.55 -28.71
C ASN A 35 -0.10 -16.61 -29.68
N SER A 36 1.15 -17.07 -29.52
CA SER A 36 1.83 -17.91 -30.50
C SER A 36 2.06 -19.36 -30.09
N LEU A 37 1.58 -19.78 -28.91
CA LEU A 37 1.75 -21.16 -28.43
C LEU A 37 0.43 -21.94 -28.47
N PRO A 38 0.44 -23.25 -28.77
CA PRO A 38 -0.76 -24.09 -28.80
C PRO A 38 -1.40 -24.21 -27.41
N GLU A 39 -2.72 -24.23 -27.35
CA GLU A 39 -3.48 -24.47 -26.11
C GLU A 39 -3.08 -25.78 -25.43
N GLY A 40 -2.91 -25.77 -24.12
CA GLY A 40 -2.68 -26.96 -23.30
C GLY A 40 -1.23 -27.32 -22.99
N ASN A 41 -0.25 -26.46 -23.34
CA ASN A 41 1.16 -26.64 -22.96
C ASN A 41 1.41 -26.02 -21.56
N PRO A 42 2.29 -26.58 -20.67
CA PRO A 42 2.67 -25.95 -19.40
C PRO A 42 3.38 -24.59 -19.58
N THR A 43 3.80 -24.25 -20.78
CA THR A 43 4.22 -22.92 -21.23
C THR A 43 3.07 -22.13 -21.88
N ASP A 44 1.81 -22.47 -21.60
CA ASP A 44 0.63 -21.77 -22.12
C ASP A 44 0.75 -20.28 -21.75
N PRO A 45 0.66 -19.38 -22.74
CA PRO A 45 0.71 -17.92 -22.52
C PRO A 45 -0.31 -17.41 -21.50
N MET A 46 -1.47 -18.07 -21.39
CA MET A 46 -2.49 -17.74 -20.39
C MET A 46 -1.99 -18.01 -18.97
N VAL A 47 -1.18 -19.04 -18.75
CA VAL A 47 -0.54 -19.34 -17.47
C VAL A 47 0.55 -18.31 -17.16
N LEU A 48 1.35 -17.94 -18.18
CA LEU A 48 2.39 -16.93 -18.02
C LEU A 48 1.82 -15.55 -17.64
N LEU A 49 0.74 -15.12 -18.31
CA LEU A 49 0.06 -13.85 -18.01
C LEU A 49 -0.65 -13.88 -16.65
N GLY A 50 -0.83 -15.03 -16.03
CA GLY A 50 -1.28 -15.18 -14.64
C GLY A 50 -0.19 -15.01 -13.61
N THR A 51 1.10 -14.95 -14.02
CA THR A 51 2.22 -14.78 -13.09
C THR A 51 2.44 -13.31 -12.72
N PHE A 52 3.10 -13.09 -11.58
CA PHE A 52 3.47 -11.74 -11.14
C PHE A 52 4.28 -10.98 -12.21
N ALA A 53 5.28 -11.63 -12.80
CA ALA A 53 6.20 -10.99 -13.75
C ALA A 53 5.53 -10.54 -15.06
N PHE A 54 4.59 -11.33 -15.58
CA PHE A 54 4.01 -11.09 -16.91
C PHE A 54 2.56 -10.59 -16.88
N GLY A 55 1.89 -10.70 -15.75
CA GLY A 55 0.54 -10.18 -15.55
C GLY A 55 0.53 -8.88 -14.73
N VAL A 56 1.22 -8.88 -13.58
CA VAL A 56 1.15 -7.77 -12.64
C VAL A 56 2.08 -6.62 -13.03
N LEU A 57 3.35 -6.88 -13.37
CA LEU A 57 4.31 -5.81 -13.69
C LEU A 57 3.93 -4.97 -14.91
N PRO A 58 3.40 -5.54 -16.03
CA PRO A 58 2.90 -4.74 -17.14
C PRO A 58 1.77 -3.79 -16.75
N THR A 59 0.93 -4.19 -15.80
CA THR A 59 -0.14 -3.33 -15.28
C THR A 59 0.43 -2.05 -14.66
N VAL A 60 1.55 -2.14 -13.93
CA VAL A 60 2.25 -0.96 -13.37
C VAL A 60 2.70 -0.01 -14.47
N ILE A 61 3.29 -0.54 -15.54
CA ILE A 61 3.80 0.26 -16.67
C ILE A 61 2.65 1.01 -17.35
N PHE A 62 1.55 0.32 -17.62
CA PHE A 62 0.38 0.93 -18.25
C PHE A 62 -0.24 2.01 -17.38
N PHE A 63 -0.46 1.72 -16.08
CA PHE A 63 -1.06 2.70 -15.16
C PHE A 63 -0.16 3.92 -14.94
N ALA A 64 1.15 3.74 -14.85
CA ALA A 64 2.09 4.86 -14.77
C ALA A 64 2.00 5.76 -16.01
N SER A 65 1.90 5.15 -17.21
CA SER A 65 1.69 5.88 -18.46
C SER A 65 0.34 6.62 -18.48
N LEU A 66 -0.74 5.95 -18.07
CA LEU A 66 -2.08 6.55 -18.00
C LEU A 66 -2.12 7.72 -17.00
N MET A 67 -1.53 7.56 -15.82
CA MET A 67 -1.47 8.62 -14.80
C MET A 67 -0.68 9.82 -15.29
N SER A 68 0.43 9.61 -16.01
CA SER A 68 1.22 10.69 -16.61
C SER A 68 0.42 11.47 -17.65
N ILE A 69 -0.39 10.79 -18.48
CA ILE A 69 -1.33 11.44 -19.41
C ILE A 69 -2.36 12.28 -18.66
N LEU A 70 -2.99 11.72 -17.60
CA LEU A 70 -3.99 12.44 -16.81
C LEU A 70 -3.39 13.66 -16.11
N TYR A 71 -2.11 13.58 -15.71
CA TYR A 71 -1.35 14.71 -15.19
C TYR A 71 -1.15 15.79 -16.26
N TYR A 72 -0.70 15.40 -17.45
CA TYR A 72 -0.53 16.32 -18.58
C TYR A 72 -1.83 17.05 -18.96
N LEU A 73 -2.96 16.33 -18.93
CA LEU A 73 -4.29 16.90 -19.22
C LEU A 73 -4.82 17.82 -18.11
N GLY A 74 -4.16 17.91 -16.97
CA GLY A 74 -4.57 18.75 -15.84
C GLY A 74 -5.70 18.16 -14.99
N LEU A 75 -6.20 16.97 -15.30
CA LEU A 75 -7.29 16.31 -14.56
C LEU A 75 -6.87 15.96 -13.13
N MET A 76 -5.64 15.47 -12.96
CA MET A 76 -5.10 15.13 -11.65
C MET A 76 -4.93 16.36 -10.78
N GLN A 77 -4.45 17.46 -11.36
CA GLN A 77 -4.28 18.74 -10.66
C GLN A 77 -5.62 19.31 -10.18
N LEU A 78 -6.66 19.17 -10.98
CA LEU A 78 -8.01 19.60 -10.60
C LEU A 78 -8.53 18.83 -9.38
N LEU A 79 -8.37 17.50 -9.39
CA LEU A 79 -8.77 16.62 -8.29
C LEU A 79 -7.98 16.91 -7.01
N ILE A 80 -6.64 17.00 -7.12
CA ILE A 80 -5.75 17.28 -5.99
C ILE A 80 -6.08 18.63 -5.35
N ARG A 81 -6.27 19.69 -6.16
CA ARG A 81 -6.63 21.01 -5.65
C ARG A 81 -7.99 21.03 -4.97
N GLY A 82 -8.98 20.34 -5.55
CA GLY A 82 -10.30 20.24 -4.95
C GLY A 82 -10.28 19.56 -3.58
N MET A 83 -9.59 18.44 -3.48
CA MET A 83 -9.41 17.71 -2.22
C MET A 83 -8.60 18.52 -1.19
N ALA A 84 -7.51 19.17 -1.62
CA ALA A 84 -6.67 20.01 -0.77
C ALA A 84 -7.45 21.20 -0.21
N TRP A 85 -8.28 21.85 -1.03
CA TRP A 85 -9.16 22.94 -0.60
C TRP A 85 -10.16 22.49 0.47
N VAL A 86 -10.79 21.33 0.28
CA VAL A 86 -11.71 20.77 1.28
C VAL A 86 -10.97 20.50 2.59
N MET A 87 -9.80 19.87 2.54
CA MET A 87 -9.01 19.55 3.73
C MET A 87 -8.50 20.82 4.45
N GLN A 88 -7.99 21.80 3.70
CA GLN A 88 -7.55 23.07 4.26
C GLN A 88 -8.70 23.77 5.00
N LYS A 89 -9.90 23.77 4.40
CA LYS A 89 -11.06 24.47 4.96
C LYS A 89 -11.71 23.73 6.12
N THR A 90 -11.67 22.40 6.15
CA THR A 90 -12.34 21.58 7.17
C THR A 90 -11.42 21.23 8.33
N LEU A 91 -10.14 20.96 8.06
CA LEU A 91 -9.17 20.54 9.07
C LEU A 91 -8.26 21.67 9.56
N GLY A 92 -8.26 22.83 8.88
CA GLY A 92 -7.41 23.97 9.24
C GLY A 92 -5.91 23.70 9.02
N THR A 93 -5.58 22.78 8.12
CA THR A 93 -4.19 22.43 7.76
C THR A 93 -3.60 23.46 6.78
N SER A 94 -2.26 23.57 6.72
CA SER A 94 -1.61 24.48 5.79
C SER A 94 -1.82 24.08 4.32
N GLY A 95 -1.61 25.01 3.40
CA GLY A 95 -1.73 24.74 1.96
C GLY A 95 -0.83 23.60 1.47
N PRO A 96 0.50 23.67 1.74
CA PRO A 96 1.44 22.62 1.36
C PRO A 96 1.09 21.25 1.93
N GLU A 97 0.66 21.20 3.19
CA GLU A 97 0.27 19.99 3.90
C GLU A 97 -0.99 19.35 3.30
N SER A 98 -2.03 20.18 3.06
CA SER A 98 -3.27 19.76 2.42
C SER A 98 -3.05 19.26 0.99
N MET A 99 -2.20 19.96 0.22
CA MET A 99 -1.85 19.59 -1.14
C MET A 99 -1.08 18.26 -1.19
N ALA A 100 -0.13 18.08 -0.28
CA ALA A 100 0.64 16.83 -0.16
C ALA A 100 -0.26 15.64 0.20
N ALA A 101 -1.16 15.82 1.19
CA ALA A 101 -2.10 14.79 1.58
C ALA A 101 -3.08 14.43 0.45
N ALA A 102 -3.59 15.43 -0.28
CA ALA A 102 -4.45 15.21 -1.44
C ALA A 102 -3.70 14.51 -2.59
N ALA A 103 -2.47 14.90 -2.85
CA ALA A 103 -1.64 14.26 -3.87
C ALA A 103 -1.38 12.78 -3.55
N ASN A 104 -1.08 12.45 -2.30
CA ASN A 104 -0.84 11.07 -1.86
C ASN A 104 -2.03 10.12 -2.11
N VAL A 105 -3.26 10.62 -2.21
CA VAL A 105 -4.44 9.78 -2.53
C VAL A 105 -4.36 9.19 -3.93
N LEU A 106 -3.78 9.91 -4.87
CA LEU A 106 -3.83 9.62 -6.31
C LEU A 106 -2.48 9.18 -6.87
N VAL A 107 -1.41 9.81 -6.38
CA VAL A 107 -0.03 9.51 -6.78
C VAL A 107 0.73 8.90 -5.60
N GLY A 108 1.83 8.27 -5.86
CA GLY A 108 2.59 7.61 -4.79
C GLY A 108 3.32 8.59 -3.88
N HIS A 109 3.80 8.06 -2.75
CA HIS A 109 4.57 8.79 -1.74
C HIS A 109 5.91 9.36 -2.24
N THR A 110 6.40 8.94 -3.40
CA THR A 110 7.58 9.47 -4.08
C THR A 110 7.25 10.62 -5.01
N GLU A 111 6.02 10.67 -5.53
CA GLU A 111 5.55 11.65 -6.50
C GLU A 111 4.83 12.83 -5.83
N ALA A 112 4.07 12.56 -4.76
CA ALA A 112 3.34 13.61 -4.04
C ALA A 112 4.24 14.75 -3.53
N PRO A 113 5.47 14.52 -3.01
CA PRO A 113 6.38 15.61 -2.63
C PRO A 113 6.77 16.51 -3.80
N LEU A 114 6.78 16.01 -5.04
CA LEU A 114 7.10 16.82 -6.22
C LEU A 114 6.04 17.90 -6.47
N VAL A 115 4.78 17.61 -6.14
CA VAL A 115 3.67 18.59 -6.29
C VAL A 115 3.88 19.81 -5.40
N ILE A 116 4.54 19.64 -4.26
CA ILE A 116 4.82 20.71 -3.28
C ILE A 116 6.30 21.07 -3.19
N ARG A 117 7.12 20.67 -4.17
CA ARG A 117 8.56 20.82 -4.19
C ARG A 117 9.08 22.18 -3.71
N PRO A 118 8.54 23.35 -4.17
CA PRO A 118 9.04 24.66 -3.74
C PRO A 118 8.85 24.97 -2.26
N TYR A 119 8.02 24.18 -1.58
CA TYR A 119 7.62 24.41 -0.19
C TYR A 119 8.29 23.45 0.80
N VAL A 120 8.76 22.28 0.35
CA VAL A 120 9.32 21.20 1.20
C VAL A 120 10.44 21.69 2.11
N GLU A 121 11.36 22.51 1.59
CA GLU A 121 12.47 23.06 2.37
C GLU A 121 12.00 23.97 3.52
N LYS A 122 10.86 24.67 3.32
CA LYS A 122 10.31 25.67 4.22
C LYS A 122 9.23 25.12 5.15
N MET A 123 8.88 23.85 5.02
CA MET A 123 7.89 23.18 5.87
C MET A 123 8.37 23.12 7.32
N THR A 124 7.46 23.30 8.26
CA THR A 124 7.71 23.03 9.68
C THR A 124 8.01 21.54 9.88
N ARG A 125 8.53 21.17 11.03
CA ARG A 125 8.78 19.78 11.36
C ARG A 125 7.47 18.96 11.45
N SER A 126 6.39 19.60 11.89
CA SER A 126 5.04 19.00 11.90
C SER A 126 4.50 18.77 10.49
N GLU A 127 4.62 19.74 9.60
CA GLU A 127 4.23 19.62 8.20
C GLU A 127 5.01 18.52 7.47
N LEU A 128 6.33 18.45 7.73
CA LEU A 128 7.20 17.42 7.15
C LEU A 128 6.80 16.01 7.64
N ASN A 129 6.46 15.89 8.94
CA ASN A 129 5.89 14.65 9.48
C ASN A 129 4.56 14.29 8.80
N ALA A 130 3.67 15.26 8.59
CA ALA A 130 2.38 15.05 7.94
C ALA A 130 2.54 14.60 6.47
N LEU A 131 3.49 15.18 5.73
CA LEU A 131 3.87 14.74 4.38
C LEU A 131 4.27 13.26 4.38
N MET A 132 5.16 12.86 5.31
CA MET A 132 5.64 11.49 5.41
C MET A 132 4.54 10.52 5.86
N VAL A 133 3.75 10.86 6.90
CA VAL A 133 2.62 10.04 7.37
C VAL A 133 1.60 9.83 6.25
N GLY A 134 1.29 10.88 5.48
CA GLY A 134 0.41 10.79 4.30
C GLY A 134 0.92 9.78 3.29
N GLY A 135 2.21 9.82 2.97
CA GLY A 135 2.83 8.86 2.07
C GLY A 135 2.83 7.42 2.59
N PHE A 136 2.95 7.21 3.91
CA PHE A 136 2.85 5.87 4.51
C PHE A 136 1.41 5.36 4.62
N ALA A 137 0.42 6.25 4.72
CA ALA A 137 -0.99 5.89 4.93
C ALA A 137 -1.74 5.56 3.63
N THR A 138 -1.21 5.93 2.47
CA THR A 138 -1.88 5.82 1.17
C THR A 138 -1.14 4.89 0.22
N ILE A 139 -1.82 4.47 -0.84
CA ILE A 139 -1.25 3.72 -1.97
C ILE A 139 -1.38 4.55 -3.24
N SER A 140 -0.47 4.35 -4.21
CA SER A 140 -0.59 5.00 -5.52
C SER A 140 -1.66 4.34 -6.38
N GLY A 141 -2.27 5.12 -7.27
CA GLY A 141 -3.26 4.60 -8.23
C GLY A 141 -2.71 3.50 -9.14
N SER A 142 -1.42 3.57 -9.51
CA SER A 142 -0.74 2.54 -10.31
C SER A 142 -0.63 1.20 -9.55
N LEU A 143 -0.39 1.22 -8.26
CA LEU A 143 -0.29 0.02 -7.44
C LEU A 143 -1.65 -0.56 -7.06
N MET A 144 -2.68 0.29 -6.97
CA MET A 144 -4.06 -0.16 -6.74
C MET A 144 -4.48 -1.23 -7.76
N ALA A 145 -4.07 -1.07 -9.02
CA ALA A 145 -4.38 -2.03 -10.07
C ALA A 145 -3.83 -3.43 -9.82
N ILE A 146 -2.67 -3.53 -9.15
CA ILE A 146 -2.08 -4.81 -8.76
C ILE A 146 -2.94 -5.50 -7.70
N PHE A 147 -3.40 -4.75 -6.71
CA PHE A 147 -4.23 -5.33 -5.65
C PHE A 147 -5.59 -5.79 -6.18
N VAL A 148 -6.13 -5.08 -7.19
CA VAL A 148 -7.31 -5.53 -7.93
C VAL A 148 -7.04 -6.84 -8.68
N PHE A 149 -5.85 -7.03 -9.24
CA PHE A 149 -5.44 -8.30 -9.85
C PHE A 149 -5.44 -9.46 -8.83
N TYR A 150 -5.12 -9.20 -7.56
CA TYR A 150 -5.24 -10.18 -6.46
C TYR A 150 -6.67 -10.38 -5.95
N GLY A 151 -7.68 -9.84 -6.63
CA GLY A 151 -9.09 -9.98 -6.27
C GLY A 151 -9.59 -9.00 -5.22
N ILE A 152 -8.76 -8.01 -4.81
CA ILE A 152 -9.17 -6.98 -3.86
C ILE A 152 -10.07 -5.95 -4.56
N SER A 153 -11.18 -5.58 -3.91
CA SER A 153 -12.14 -4.63 -4.48
C SER A 153 -11.52 -3.24 -4.71
N ALA A 154 -11.50 -2.79 -5.97
CA ALA A 154 -11.03 -1.46 -6.35
C ALA A 154 -11.80 -0.34 -5.65
N GLY A 155 -13.13 -0.52 -5.46
CA GLY A 155 -13.96 0.45 -4.76
C GLY A 155 -13.54 0.62 -3.29
N HIS A 156 -13.23 -0.46 -2.58
CA HIS A 156 -12.72 -0.38 -1.21
C HIS A 156 -11.32 0.22 -1.16
N LEU A 157 -10.42 -0.13 -2.08
CA LEU A 157 -9.07 0.43 -2.15
C LEU A 157 -9.09 1.95 -2.42
N LEU A 158 -9.91 2.40 -3.38
CA LEU A 158 -10.06 3.82 -3.67
C LEU A 158 -10.64 4.59 -2.47
N THR A 159 -11.67 4.03 -1.83
CA THR A 159 -12.25 4.62 -0.63
C THR A 159 -11.24 4.68 0.51
N ALA A 160 -10.47 3.59 0.74
CA ALA A 160 -9.41 3.57 1.73
C ALA A 160 -8.38 4.67 1.48
N SER A 161 -7.93 4.84 0.24
CA SER A 161 -6.96 5.88 -0.12
C SER A 161 -7.52 7.29 0.13
N ILE A 162 -8.77 7.56 -0.24
CA ILE A 162 -9.40 8.87 -0.05
C ILE A 162 -9.54 9.22 1.44
N ILE A 163 -10.04 8.29 2.27
CA ILE A 163 -10.23 8.56 3.70
C ILE A 163 -8.93 8.49 4.50
N SER A 164 -7.89 7.87 3.96
CA SER A 164 -6.57 7.84 4.60
C SER A 164 -5.90 9.21 4.63
N ALA A 165 -6.18 10.10 3.67
CA ALA A 165 -5.57 11.43 3.65
C ALA A 165 -5.95 12.28 4.88
N PRO A 166 -7.23 12.51 5.20
CA PRO A 166 -7.60 13.21 6.43
C PRO A 166 -7.19 12.42 7.69
N ALA A 167 -7.26 11.08 7.67
CA ALA A 167 -6.82 10.25 8.79
C ALA A 167 -5.34 10.43 9.07
N ALA A 168 -4.51 10.45 8.03
CA ALA A 168 -3.07 10.67 8.14
C ALA A 168 -2.74 12.04 8.74
N LEU A 169 -3.45 13.10 8.33
CA LEU A 169 -3.27 14.43 8.88
C LEU A 169 -3.59 14.48 10.38
N VAL A 170 -4.70 13.87 10.80
CA VAL A 170 -5.07 13.79 12.23
C VAL A 170 -3.99 13.06 13.03
N ILE A 171 -3.60 11.86 12.59
CA ILE A 171 -2.57 11.08 13.30
C ILE A 171 -1.21 11.80 13.28
N ALA A 172 -0.84 12.42 12.17
CA ALA A 172 0.43 13.17 12.06
C ALA A 172 0.50 14.31 13.09
N LYS A 173 -0.59 15.07 13.26
CA LYS A 173 -0.65 16.17 14.22
C LYS A 173 -0.69 15.69 15.68
N VAL A 174 -1.25 14.53 15.96
CA VAL A 174 -1.18 13.90 17.29
C VAL A 174 0.25 13.46 17.61
N LEU A 175 0.95 12.86 16.65
CA LEU A 175 2.33 12.37 16.84
C LEU A 175 3.37 13.48 16.85
N GLN A 176 3.17 14.51 16.05
CA GLN A 176 4.05 15.66 15.95
C GLN A 176 3.20 16.95 15.90
N PRO A 177 2.79 17.49 17.06
CA PRO A 177 2.02 18.73 17.12
C PRO A 177 2.75 19.88 16.46
N GLU A 178 1.99 20.85 15.94
CA GLU A 178 2.56 22.07 15.38
C GLU A 178 3.04 22.99 16.50
N THR A 179 4.32 23.30 16.49
CA THR A 179 4.97 24.19 17.47
C THR A 179 5.62 25.39 16.80
N GLU A 180 5.63 25.44 15.49
CA GLU A 180 6.20 26.49 14.66
C GLU A 180 5.04 27.24 13.95
N THR A 181 5.35 28.32 13.27
CA THR A 181 4.36 29.05 12.47
C THR A 181 4.48 28.64 11.00
N PRO A 182 3.54 27.82 10.49
CA PRO A 182 3.51 27.45 9.07
C PRO A 182 3.42 28.70 8.20
N LYS A 183 4.03 28.65 7.01
CA LYS A 183 3.84 29.72 6.03
C LYS A 183 2.44 29.60 5.44
N GLU A 184 1.64 30.65 5.58
CA GLU A 184 0.34 30.73 4.95
C GLU A 184 0.48 30.77 3.43
N VAL A 185 0.09 29.68 2.77
CA VAL A 185 -0.01 29.55 1.32
C VAL A 185 -1.33 28.88 1.01
N ASP A 186 -2.11 29.47 0.12
CA ASP A 186 -3.35 28.87 -0.33
C ASP A 186 -3.06 27.68 -1.26
N ALA A 187 -3.62 26.51 -0.93
CA ALA A 187 -3.46 25.29 -1.71
C ALA A 187 -3.92 25.46 -3.17
N VAL A 188 -4.92 26.30 -3.42
CA VAL A 188 -5.44 26.58 -4.77
C VAL A 188 -4.44 27.34 -5.63
N SER A 189 -3.60 28.19 -5.03
CA SER A 189 -2.62 29.00 -5.75
C SER A 189 -1.36 28.23 -6.18
N MET A 190 -1.17 27.01 -5.68
CA MET A 190 -0.01 26.19 -5.98
C MET A 190 -0.15 25.56 -7.39
N ALA A 191 0.74 25.92 -8.30
CA ALA A 191 0.77 25.37 -9.66
C ALA A 191 1.80 24.22 -9.73
N PRO A 192 1.39 23.00 -10.08
CA PRO A 192 2.32 21.91 -10.33
C PRO A 192 3.13 22.17 -11.63
N GLU A 193 4.37 21.74 -11.65
CA GLU A 193 5.25 21.85 -12.81
C GLU A 193 4.79 20.90 -13.93
N GLN A 194 4.63 21.40 -15.16
CA GLN A 194 4.36 20.55 -16.33
C GLN A 194 5.67 19.91 -16.80
N ILE A 195 5.72 18.59 -16.80
CA ILE A 195 6.93 17.80 -17.13
C ILE A 195 6.98 17.42 -18.62
N ALA A 196 5.84 17.40 -19.31
CA ALA A 196 5.73 16.97 -20.71
C ALA A 196 5.17 18.09 -21.59
N THR A 197 5.60 18.12 -22.86
CA THR A 197 5.17 19.10 -23.86
C THR A 197 3.95 18.65 -24.68
N ASN A 198 3.71 17.34 -24.74
CA ASN A 198 2.55 16.74 -25.44
C ASN A 198 2.14 15.39 -24.83
N ILE A 199 0.97 14.87 -25.26
CA ILE A 199 0.38 13.65 -24.71
C ILE A 199 1.28 12.42 -24.96
N ILE A 200 1.96 12.35 -26.11
CA ILE A 200 2.80 11.22 -26.47
C ILE A 200 4.05 11.19 -25.59
N GLU A 201 4.65 12.34 -25.36
CA GLU A 201 5.78 12.49 -24.45
C GLU A 201 5.36 12.15 -23.01
N ALA A 202 4.20 12.62 -22.55
CA ALA A 202 3.65 12.25 -21.25
C ALA A 202 3.49 10.73 -21.10
N ALA A 203 2.93 10.08 -22.11
CA ALA A 203 2.77 8.62 -22.13
C ALA A 203 4.13 7.90 -22.06
N ALA A 204 5.11 8.37 -22.84
CA ALA A 204 6.45 7.78 -22.88
C ALA A 204 7.22 7.94 -21.56
N ILE A 205 7.16 9.13 -20.95
CA ILE A 205 7.73 9.39 -19.61
C ILE A 205 7.09 8.45 -18.58
N GLY A 206 5.76 8.39 -18.54
CA GLY A 206 5.04 7.53 -17.60
C GLY A 206 5.36 6.04 -17.81
N ALA A 207 5.47 5.58 -19.04
CA ALA A 207 5.87 4.20 -19.35
C ALA A 207 7.30 3.90 -18.86
N SER A 208 8.25 4.83 -19.09
CA SER A 208 9.64 4.70 -18.61
C SER A 208 9.70 4.62 -17.09
N ASP A 209 8.94 5.46 -16.38
CA ASP A 209 8.90 5.46 -14.92
C ASP A 209 8.19 4.21 -14.39
N GLY A 210 7.16 3.73 -15.09
CA GLY A 210 6.51 2.45 -14.80
C GLY A 210 7.46 1.26 -14.92
N VAL A 211 8.35 1.23 -15.92
CA VAL A 211 9.38 0.19 -16.06
C VAL A 211 10.37 0.24 -14.88
N LYS A 212 10.86 1.42 -14.52
CA LYS A 212 11.75 1.58 -13.36
C LYS A 212 11.08 1.10 -12.08
N LEU A 213 9.81 1.46 -11.88
CA LEU A 213 9.01 1.03 -10.73
C LEU A 213 8.84 -0.48 -10.71
N ALA A 214 8.51 -1.11 -11.85
CA ALA A 214 8.36 -2.55 -11.96
C ALA A 214 9.66 -3.31 -11.61
N ILE A 215 10.80 -2.85 -12.12
CA ILE A 215 12.11 -3.43 -11.81
C ILE A 215 12.44 -3.28 -10.31
N ASN A 216 12.20 -2.10 -9.75
CA ASN A 216 12.44 -1.85 -8.32
C ASN A 216 11.56 -2.73 -7.43
N ILE A 217 10.27 -2.87 -7.76
CA ILE A 217 9.36 -3.77 -7.05
C ILE A 217 9.87 -5.20 -7.10
N THR A 218 10.26 -5.68 -8.27
CA THR A 218 10.79 -7.05 -8.44
C THR A 218 12.04 -7.27 -7.59
N GLY A 219 13.01 -6.34 -7.64
CA GLY A 219 14.23 -6.43 -6.86
C GLY A 219 13.96 -6.43 -5.34
N MET A 220 13.06 -5.54 -4.89
CA MET A 220 12.63 -5.50 -3.49
C MET A 220 11.96 -6.79 -3.05
N LEU A 221 11.00 -7.32 -3.83
CA LEU A 221 10.29 -8.54 -3.48
C LEU A 221 11.25 -9.73 -3.36
N ILE A 222 12.15 -9.91 -4.32
CA ILE A 222 13.15 -10.99 -4.26
C ILE A 222 14.02 -10.85 -3.00
N ALA A 223 14.56 -9.66 -2.74
CA ALA A 223 15.45 -9.43 -1.61
C ALA A 223 14.74 -9.61 -0.27
N PHE A 224 13.58 -8.99 -0.08
CA PHE A 224 12.87 -9.04 1.20
C PHE A 224 12.24 -10.39 1.49
N LEU A 225 11.74 -11.11 0.47
CA LEU A 225 11.24 -12.48 0.65
C LEU A 225 12.37 -13.45 1.02
N ALA A 226 13.53 -13.31 0.38
CA ALA A 226 14.69 -14.13 0.73
C ALA A 226 15.18 -13.84 2.17
N LEU A 227 15.22 -12.56 2.59
CA LEU A 227 15.54 -12.16 3.95
C LEU A 227 14.51 -12.67 4.97
N LEU A 228 13.22 -12.59 4.63
CA LEU A 228 12.16 -13.12 5.49
C LEU A 228 12.29 -14.64 5.65
N ALA A 229 12.58 -15.37 4.56
CA ALA A 229 12.82 -16.82 4.62
C ALA A 229 14.04 -17.16 5.48
N LEU A 230 15.13 -16.38 5.36
CA LEU A 230 16.32 -16.54 6.22
C LEU A 230 15.98 -16.28 7.69
N LEU A 231 15.28 -15.19 8.00
CA LEU A 231 14.84 -14.89 9.37
C LEU A 231 13.91 -15.97 9.92
N ASN A 232 13.00 -16.48 9.09
CA ASN A 232 12.11 -17.58 9.49
C ASN A 232 12.90 -18.84 9.82
N ALA A 233 13.91 -19.20 9.01
CA ALA A 233 14.79 -20.34 9.30
C ALA A 233 15.57 -20.16 10.61
N MET A 234 16.05 -18.95 10.91
CA MET A 234 16.71 -18.64 12.18
C MET A 234 15.74 -18.77 13.37
N VAL A 235 14.52 -18.27 13.25
CA VAL A 235 13.49 -18.37 14.31
C VAL A 235 13.10 -19.83 14.53
N MET A 236 12.91 -20.61 13.47
CA MET A 236 12.63 -22.06 13.58
C MET A 236 13.78 -22.80 14.27
N GLY A 237 15.04 -22.55 13.88
CA GLY A 237 16.21 -23.17 14.52
C GLY A 237 16.34 -22.80 16.00
N LEU A 238 16.04 -21.55 16.38
CA LEU A 238 15.97 -21.16 17.79
C LEU A 238 14.84 -21.89 18.54
N GLY A 239 13.70 -22.10 17.88
CA GLY A 239 12.58 -22.88 18.41
C GLY A 239 12.97 -24.33 18.69
N GLU A 240 13.58 -24.99 17.70
CA GLU A 240 14.07 -26.37 17.82
C GLU A 240 15.12 -26.50 18.96
N LEU A 241 16.06 -25.56 19.03
CA LEU A 241 17.06 -25.53 20.11
C LEU A 241 16.40 -25.36 21.47
N THR A 242 15.44 -24.47 21.61
CA THR A 242 14.66 -24.21 22.83
C THR A 242 13.88 -25.47 23.23
N GLN A 243 13.22 -26.10 22.27
CA GLN A 243 12.48 -27.36 22.45
C GLN A 243 13.39 -28.47 22.92
N TYR A 244 14.58 -28.60 22.32
CA TYR A 244 15.58 -29.57 22.75
C TYR A 244 15.96 -29.39 24.24
N PHE A 245 16.24 -28.16 24.68
CA PHE A 245 16.60 -27.89 26.09
C PHE A 245 15.41 -28.08 27.04
N ILE A 246 14.18 -27.77 26.65
CA ILE A 246 12.98 -27.97 27.47
C ILE A 246 12.70 -29.46 27.65
N ASN A 247 12.91 -30.27 26.61
CA ASN A 247 12.65 -31.70 26.64
C ASN A 247 13.79 -32.49 27.23
N LEU A 248 14.99 -31.88 27.40
CA LEU A 248 16.14 -32.48 28.01
C LEU A 248 15.86 -32.80 29.51
N GLY A 249 15.70 -34.07 29.83
CA GLY A 249 15.40 -34.53 31.19
C GLY A 249 13.89 -34.74 31.48
N ARG A 250 13.00 -34.56 30.51
CA ARG A 250 11.58 -34.94 30.62
C ARG A 250 11.38 -36.39 30.18
N SER A 251 10.76 -37.19 31.05
CA SER A 251 10.34 -38.55 30.71
C SER A 251 8.84 -38.53 30.36
N GLY A 252 8.53 -38.35 29.08
CA GLY A 252 7.16 -38.38 28.54
C GLY A 252 6.52 -37.00 28.28
N ASN A 253 5.69 -36.91 27.27
CA ASN A 253 5.03 -35.70 26.74
C ASN A 253 6.01 -34.58 26.37
N ASP A 254 6.72 -34.76 25.26
CA ASP A 254 7.55 -33.72 24.67
C ASP A 254 6.71 -32.47 24.34
N VAL A 255 7.25 -31.31 24.66
CA VAL A 255 6.64 -30.02 24.25
C VAL A 255 7.05 -29.78 22.80
N ASP A 256 6.06 -29.61 21.93
CA ASP A 256 6.29 -29.26 20.54
C ASP A 256 6.13 -27.75 20.35
N LEU A 257 7.22 -27.06 20.04
CA LEU A 257 7.28 -25.61 19.90
C LEU A 257 7.51 -25.23 18.43
N HIS A 258 6.44 -24.96 17.72
CA HIS A 258 6.52 -24.47 16.33
C HIS A 258 6.71 -22.96 16.29
N TRP A 259 7.96 -22.52 16.36
CA TRP A 259 8.30 -21.12 16.16
C TRP A 259 8.39 -20.81 14.67
N SER A 260 7.68 -19.77 14.24
CA SER A 260 7.76 -19.25 12.87
C SER A 260 7.56 -17.72 12.90
N MET A 261 8.06 -17.05 11.87
CA MET A 261 7.81 -15.61 11.72
C MET A 261 6.31 -15.30 11.65
N ASN A 262 5.53 -16.16 11.00
CA ASN A 262 4.08 -16.01 10.91
C ASN A 262 3.42 -16.04 12.30
N ASN A 263 3.82 -17.01 13.15
CA ASN A 263 3.30 -17.08 14.52
C ASN A 263 3.71 -15.87 15.37
N LEU A 264 4.94 -15.38 15.19
CA LEU A 264 5.40 -14.16 15.87
C LEU A 264 4.60 -12.93 15.43
N PHE A 265 4.35 -12.78 14.13
CA PHE A 265 3.53 -11.70 13.60
C PHE A 265 2.08 -11.80 14.09
N SER A 266 1.51 -13.00 14.02
CA SER A 266 0.18 -13.29 14.54
C SER A 266 0.06 -12.88 16.01
N MET A 267 0.98 -13.30 16.86
CA MET A 267 0.97 -12.98 18.29
C MET A 267 1.15 -11.47 18.55
N LEU A 268 2.09 -10.82 17.85
CA LEU A 268 2.41 -9.40 18.06
C LEU A 268 1.28 -8.48 17.63
N PHE A 269 0.64 -8.78 16.50
CA PHE A 269 -0.41 -7.93 15.92
C PHE A 269 -1.84 -8.40 16.25
N TYR A 270 -2.02 -9.54 16.94
CA TYR A 270 -3.32 -10.01 17.40
C TYR A 270 -4.11 -8.96 18.19
N PRO A 271 -3.51 -8.27 19.19
CA PRO A 271 -4.24 -7.25 19.94
C PRO A 271 -4.70 -6.09 19.04
N LEU A 272 -3.89 -5.71 18.05
CA LEU A 272 -4.25 -4.66 17.11
C LEU A 272 -5.42 -5.09 16.21
N ALA A 273 -5.38 -6.33 15.69
CA ALA A 273 -6.46 -6.92 14.93
C ALA A 273 -7.78 -6.94 15.72
N TRP A 274 -7.71 -7.35 16.98
CA TRP A 274 -8.87 -7.38 17.89
C TRP A 274 -9.43 -5.98 18.15
N ILE A 275 -8.57 -4.97 18.39
CA ILE A 275 -8.98 -3.56 18.60
C ILE A 275 -9.67 -3.00 17.36
N MET A 276 -9.26 -3.41 16.16
CA MET A 276 -9.92 -3.03 14.90
C MET A 276 -11.30 -3.64 14.73
N GLY A 277 -11.72 -4.52 15.64
CA GLY A 277 -13.02 -5.18 15.63
C GLY A 277 -13.07 -6.41 14.72
N ILE A 278 -11.94 -7.04 14.45
CA ILE A 278 -11.87 -8.35 13.78
C ILE A 278 -12.32 -9.44 14.74
N GLU A 279 -13.04 -10.42 14.23
CA GLU A 279 -13.51 -11.58 15.01
C GLU A 279 -12.33 -12.39 15.55
N SER A 280 -12.45 -12.90 16.78
CA SER A 280 -11.34 -13.59 17.45
C SER A 280 -10.78 -14.77 16.63
N GLY A 281 -11.62 -15.45 15.85
CA GLY A 281 -11.20 -16.54 14.96
C GLY A 281 -10.29 -16.08 13.82
N ASP A 282 -10.47 -14.83 13.36
CA ASP A 282 -9.69 -14.26 12.25
C ASP A 282 -8.50 -13.41 12.73
N CYS A 283 -8.42 -13.07 14.03
CA CYS A 283 -7.38 -12.18 14.55
C CYS A 283 -5.97 -12.72 14.34
N ALA A 284 -5.77 -14.03 14.37
CA ALA A 284 -4.47 -14.65 14.18
C ALA A 284 -3.94 -14.41 12.77
N ILE A 285 -4.77 -14.68 11.76
CA ILE A 285 -4.41 -14.48 10.35
C ILE A 285 -4.31 -13.00 9.99
N ALA A 286 -5.20 -12.16 10.54
CA ALA A 286 -5.13 -10.71 10.37
C ALA A 286 -3.83 -10.15 10.97
N GLY A 287 -3.41 -10.63 12.12
CA GLY A 287 -2.15 -10.28 12.75
C GLY A 287 -0.92 -10.67 11.91
N GLU A 288 -0.96 -11.87 11.32
CA GLU A 288 0.07 -12.34 10.39
C GLU A 288 0.20 -11.41 9.17
N LEU A 289 -0.90 -11.08 8.52
CA LEU A 289 -0.93 -10.19 7.36
C LEU A 289 -0.44 -8.76 7.72
N LEU A 290 -0.81 -8.23 8.90
CA LEU A 290 -0.32 -6.94 9.40
C LEU A 290 1.19 -6.98 9.64
N GLY A 291 1.71 -8.07 10.24
CA GLY A 291 3.14 -8.25 10.43
C GLY A 291 3.91 -8.29 9.12
N LYS A 292 3.41 -9.03 8.14
CA LYS A 292 3.98 -9.09 6.79
C LYS A 292 3.99 -7.72 6.12
N LYS A 293 2.88 -6.95 6.24
CA LYS A 293 2.83 -5.58 5.74
C LYS A 293 3.93 -4.71 6.34
N VAL A 294 4.11 -4.73 7.66
CA VAL A 294 5.06 -3.84 8.36
C VAL A 294 6.51 -4.24 8.11
N VAL A 295 6.81 -5.53 8.16
CA VAL A 295 8.20 -6.04 8.08
C VAL A 295 8.66 -6.20 6.63
N VAL A 296 7.77 -6.66 5.75
CA VAL A 296 8.09 -6.84 4.33
C VAL A 296 7.50 -5.69 3.52
N ASN A 297 6.25 -5.82 3.12
CA ASN A 297 5.45 -4.78 2.46
C ASN A 297 3.97 -5.22 2.29
N GLU A 298 3.15 -4.27 1.83
CA GLU A 298 1.74 -4.48 1.55
C GLU A 298 1.48 -5.41 0.36
N PHE A 299 2.41 -5.53 -0.60
CA PHE A 299 2.27 -6.42 -1.75
C PHE A 299 2.14 -7.86 -1.32
N ILE A 300 3.03 -8.32 -0.44
CA ILE A 300 3.01 -9.69 0.09
C ILE A 300 1.75 -9.92 0.90
N ALA A 301 1.36 -8.95 1.73
CA ALA A 301 0.16 -9.07 2.53
C ALA A 301 -1.11 -9.17 1.67
N TYR A 302 -1.25 -8.36 0.62
CA TYR A 302 -2.39 -8.44 -0.29
C TYR A 302 -2.36 -9.66 -1.20
N SER A 303 -1.19 -10.11 -1.66
CA SER A 303 -1.06 -11.34 -2.45
C SER A 303 -1.56 -12.54 -1.65
N GLU A 304 -1.11 -12.67 -0.40
CA GLU A 304 -1.54 -13.75 0.48
C GLU A 304 -3.02 -13.64 0.86
N MET A 305 -3.50 -12.41 1.13
CA MET A 305 -4.93 -12.18 1.35
C MET A 305 -5.76 -12.64 0.14
N GLY A 306 -5.28 -12.40 -1.09
CA GLY A 306 -5.91 -12.90 -2.31
C GLY A 306 -5.92 -14.42 -2.39
N GLU A 307 -4.81 -15.08 -2.06
CA GLU A 307 -4.72 -16.55 -2.02
C GLU A 307 -5.66 -17.16 -0.98
N ILE A 308 -5.81 -16.51 0.19
CA ILE A 308 -6.79 -16.93 1.21
C ILE A 308 -8.22 -16.77 0.68
N MET A 309 -8.52 -15.68 0.00
CA MET A 309 -9.84 -15.44 -0.59
C MET A 309 -10.17 -16.46 -1.68
N ASP A 310 -9.17 -16.94 -2.42
CA ASP A 310 -9.28 -17.99 -3.42
C ASP A 310 -9.31 -19.42 -2.83
N GLY A 311 -9.16 -19.57 -1.50
CA GLY A 311 -9.11 -20.88 -0.83
C GLY A 311 -7.86 -21.71 -1.13
N LYS A 312 -6.75 -21.06 -1.48
CA LYS A 312 -5.48 -21.72 -1.84
C LYS A 312 -4.54 -21.94 -0.65
N VAL A 313 -4.80 -21.29 0.48
CA VAL A 313 -3.96 -21.38 1.69
C VAL A 313 -4.53 -22.48 2.59
N LEU A 314 -3.65 -23.39 3.02
CA LEU A 314 -3.99 -24.47 3.96
C LEU A 314 -3.29 -24.23 5.30
N ASP A 315 -3.98 -24.57 6.39
CA ASP A 315 -3.38 -24.59 7.73
C ASP A 315 -2.48 -25.84 7.92
N ALA A 316 -1.78 -25.92 9.06
CA ALA A 316 -0.95 -27.07 9.38
C ALA A 316 -1.70 -28.41 9.46
N SER A 317 -3.01 -28.38 9.58
CA SER A 317 -3.91 -29.55 9.60
C SER A 317 -4.49 -29.90 8.22
N GLY A 318 -4.15 -29.11 7.18
CA GLY A 318 -4.63 -29.29 5.82
C GLY A 318 -6.02 -28.71 5.55
N ASN A 319 -6.59 -27.91 6.45
CA ASN A 319 -7.86 -27.24 6.24
C ASN A 319 -7.66 -25.92 5.48
N VAL A 320 -8.62 -25.55 4.64
CA VAL A 320 -8.61 -24.27 3.94
C VAL A 320 -8.75 -23.13 4.94
N VAL A 321 -7.79 -22.23 4.92
CA VAL A 321 -7.83 -20.98 5.72
C VAL A 321 -8.85 -20.04 5.10
N THR A 322 -9.76 -19.52 5.92
CA THR A 322 -10.81 -18.59 5.48
C THR A 322 -10.88 -17.38 6.41
N MET A 323 -11.40 -16.27 5.89
CA MET A 323 -11.72 -15.06 6.65
C MET A 323 -13.17 -14.68 6.41
N THR A 324 -13.85 -14.13 7.42
CA THR A 324 -15.20 -13.58 7.26
C THR A 324 -15.19 -12.39 6.30
N ASP A 325 -16.31 -12.12 5.63
CA ASP A 325 -16.42 -10.99 4.69
C ASP A 325 -16.17 -9.65 5.38
N ARG A 326 -16.55 -9.53 6.65
CA ARG A 326 -16.26 -8.34 7.46
C ARG A 326 -14.77 -8.19 7.70
N THR A 327 -14.06 -9.25 8.04
CA THR A 327 -12.60 -9.26 8.21
C THR A 327 -11.90 -8.90 6.90
N ARG A 328 -12.36 -9.42 5.76
CA ARG A 328 -11.82 -9.06 4.43
C ARG A 328 -11.91 -7.56 4.16
N VAL A 329 -13.06 -6.95 4.46
CA VAL A 329 -13.23 -5.50 4.30
C VAL A 329 -12.29 -4.76 5.24
N ILE A 330 -12.27 -5.06 6.54
CA ILE A 330 -11.38 -4.39 7.50
C ILE A 330 -9.92 -4.51 7.06
N MET A 331 -9.47 -5.70 6.67
CA MET A 331 -8.10 -5.94 6.23
C MET A 331 -7.77 -5.22 4.93
N THR A 332 -8.72 -5.06 4.01
CA THR A 332 -8.51 -4.25 2.79
C THR A 332 -8.09 -2.81 3.14
N TYR A 333 -8.67 -2.22 4.17
CA TYR A 333 -8.31 -0.88 4.63
C TYR A 333 -7.02 -0.89 5.48
N ALA A 334 -6.89 -1.85 6.38
CA ALA A 334 -5.73 -1.96 7.26
C ALA A 334 -4.41 -2.20 6.50
N LEU A 335 -4.47 -2.95 5.40
CA LEU A 335 -3.32 -3.20 4.54
C LEU A 335 -3.03 -2.04 3.57
N CYS A 336 -3.99 -1.13 3.36
CA CYS A 336 -3.80 0.03 2.49
C CYS A 336 -2.72 0.97 3.06
N GLY A 337 -1.70 1.25 2.25
CA GLY A 337 -0.60 2.16 2.61
C GLY A 337 0.77 1.49 2.73
N PHE A 338 1.80 2.29 2.48
CA PHE A 338 3.21 1.90 2.43
C PHE A 338 3.90 1.85 3.81
N SER A 339 3.17 1.52 4.88
CA SER A 339 3.70 1.53 6.25
C SER A 339 4.59 0.31 6.52
N ASN A 340 5.79 0.28 5.90
CA ASN A 340 6.79 -0.76 6.08
C ASN A 340 8.20 -0.15 6.24
N PHE A 341 9.14 -0.93 6.78
CA PHE A 341 10.50 -0.45 7.04
C PHE A 341 11.24 -0.05 5.75
N GLY A 342 11.02 -0.76 4.64
CA GLY A 342 11.65 -0.44 3.36
C GLY A 342 11.23 0.92 2.81
N ALA A 343 9.96 1.27 3.01
CA ALA A 343 9.40 2.54 2.55
C ALA A 343 9.99 3.77 3.27
N ILE A 344 10.56 3.61 4.48
CA ILE A 344 11.30 4.69 5.15
C ILE A 344 12.47 5.16 4.27
N GLY A 345 13.27 4.22 3.79
CA GLY A 345 14.40 4.52 2.90
C GLY A 345 13.95 5.14 1.59
N ILE A 346 12.84 4.64 1.02
CA ILE A 346 12.26 5.16 -0.23
C ILE A 346 11.80 6.61 -0.04
N GLN A 347 11.10 6.93 1.05
CA GLN A 347 10.65 8.31 1.31
C GLN A 347 11.83 9.27 1.56
N ILE A 348 12.82 8.85 2.35
CA ILE A 348 14.03 9.67 2.57
C ILE A 348 14.76 9.90 1.24
N GLY A 349 14.83 8.87 0.39
CA GLY A 349 15.43 8.95 -0.94
C GLY A 349 14.64 9.82 -1.92
N GLY A 350 13.31 9.83 -1.83
CA GLY A 350 12.43 10.64 -2.70
C GLY A 350 12.32 12.09 -2.27
N ILE A 351 12.18 12.37 -0.97
CA ILE A 351 12.00 13.72 -0.43
C ILE A 351 13.36 14.42 -0.24
N GLY A 352 14.39 13.67 0.18
CA GLY A 352 15.71 14.23 0.51
C GLY A 352 16.36 15.09 -0.59
N PRO A 353 16.34 14.71 -1.87
CA PRO A 353 16.82 15.53 -2.97
C PRO A 353 16.06 16.85 -3.18
N LEU A 354 14.80 16.94 -2.74
CA LEU A 354 13.98 18.15 -2.84
C LEU A 354 14.32 19.17 -1.76
N ALA A 355 14.82 18.70 -0.62
CA ALA A 355 15.24 19.53 0.51
C ALA A 355 16.46 18.92 1.20
N PRO A 356 17.68 19.03 0.63
CA PRO A 356 18.88 18.37 1.14
C PRO A 356 19.21 18.71 2.60
N GLU A 357 18.94 19.96 3.01
CA GLU A 357 19.17 20.42 4.38
C GLU A 357 18.24 19.79 5.42
N ARG A 358 17.09 19.26 4.98
CA ARG A 358 16.08 18.61 5.83
C ARG A 358 16.24 17.09 5.91
N ARG A 359 17.28 16.50 5.30
CA ARG A 359 17.49 15.05 5.27
C ARG A 359 17.65 14.44 6.67
N SER A 360 18.23 15.17 7.60
CA SER A 360 18.34 14.74 9.02
C SER A 360 16.97 14.67 9.68
N ASP A 361 16.10 15.66 9.44
CA ASP A 361 14.72 15.66 9.96
C ASP A 361 13.93 14.47 9.41
N LEU A 362 14.01 14.20 8.10
CA LEU A 362 13.37 13.06 7.46
C LEU A 362 13.80 11.74 8.10
N ALA A 363 15.09 11.56 8.36
CA ALA A 363 15.61 10.35 8.99
C ALA A 363 15.10 10.20 10.44
N GLN A 364 15.04 11.28 11.21
CA GLN A 364 14.54 11.26 12.58
C GLN A 364 13.02 11.03 12.66
N LEU A 365 12.25 11.53 11.68
CA LEU A 365 10.80 11.37 11.61
C LEU A 365 10.39 10.04 11.00
N GLY A 366 11.25 9.39 10.21
CA GLY A 366 10.91 8.24 9.38
C GLY A 366 10.17 7.12 10.10
N LEU A 367 10.71 6.66 11.23
CA LEU A 367 10.07 5.60 12.01
C LEU A 367 8.73 6.05 12.63
N ARG A 368 8.68 7.28 13.17
CA ARG A 368 7.45 7.88 13.73
C ARG A 368 6.38 8.02 12.66
N ALA A 369 6.76 8.50 11.48
CA ALA A 369 5.84 8.68 10.36
C ALA A 369 5.33 7.34 9.82
N MET A 370 6.18 6.31 9.76
CA MET A 370 5.76 4.95 9.37
C MET A 370 4.69 4.40 10.32
N PHE A 371 4.92 4.48 11.63
CA PHE A 371 3.91 4.10 12.61
C PHE A 371 2.65 4.96 12.52
N GLY A 372 2.79 6.26 12.24
CA GLY A 372 1.67 7.16 11.99
C GLY A 372 0.81 6.71 10.81
N GLY A 373 1.44 6.34 9.71
CA GLY A 373 0.74 5.80 8.54
C GLY A 373 0.03 4.49 8.83
N MET A 374 0.67 3.59 9.59
CA MET A 374 0.04 2.35 10.05
C MET A 374 -1.21 2.63 10.90
N LEU A 375 -1.12 3.53 11.88
CA LEU A 375 -2.25 3.90 12.72
C LEU A 375 -3.37 4.56 11.93
N ALA A 376 -3.05 5.40 10.93
CA ALA A 376 -4.05 5.99 10.05
C ALA A 376 -4.79 4.91 9.24
N ALA A 377 -4.09 3.92 8.70
CA ALA A 377 -4.70 2.79 8.01
C ALA A 377 -5.58 1.95 8.96
N CYS A 378 -5.13 1.69 10.19
CA CYS A 378 -5.94 0.99 11.21
C CYS A 378 -7.19 1.79 11.58
N MET A 379 -7.09 3.12 11.69
CA MET A 379 -8.24 3.99 11.97
C MET A 379 -9.28 3.92 10.85
N THR A 380 -8.85 3.97 9.59
CA THR A 380 -9.76 3.82 8.44
C THR A 380 -10.38 2.43 8.37
N ALA A 381 -9.63 1.39 8.75
CA ALA A 381 -10.11 0.02 8.86
C ALA A 381 -11.19 -0.14 9.95
N CYS A 382 -11.01 0.49 11.11
CA CYS A 382 -12.05 0.54 12.15
C CYS A 382 -13.34 1.18 11.63
N MET A 383 -13.23 2.32 10.92
CA MET A 383 -14.40 2.97 10.33
C MET A 383 -15.11 2.08 9.31
N ALA A 384 -14.35 1.41 8.43
CA ALA A 384 -14.91 0.46 7.48
C ALA A 384 -15.62 -0.71 8.17
N GLY A 385 -15.03 -1.24 9.24
CA GLY A 385 -15.62 -2.31 10.04
C GLY A 385 -16.92 -1.93 10.75
N VAL A 386 -17.02 -0.69 11.25
CA VAL A 386 -18.26 -0.14 11.81
C VAL A 386 -19.34 0.01 10.73
N MET A 387 -18.98 0.54 9.57
CA MET A 387 -19.92 0.79 8.48
C MET A 387 -20.35 -0.49 7.74
N TYR A 388 -19.59 -1.57 7.83
CA TYR A 388 -19.94 -2.85 7.20
C TYR A 388 -21.21 -3.49 7.76
N GLY A 389 -21.55 -3.22 9.00
CA GLY A 389 -22.72 -3.76 9.69
C GLY A 389 -24.00 -2.93 9.53
N TRP A 390 -23.97 -1.84 8.75
CA TRP A 390 -25.13 -0.93 8.54
C TRP A 390 -25.74 -1.06 7.15
#